data_e6c75d1b6f99b69ee9f421f817c6e543
#
_entry.id   e6c75d1b6f99b69ee9f421f817c6e543
#
_cell.length_a   1.000
_cell.length_b   1.000
_cell.length_c   1.000
_cell.angle_alpha   90.00
_cell.angle_beta   90.00
_cell.angle_gamma   90.00
#
_symmetry.space_group_name_H-M   'P 1'
#
loop_
_entity.id
_entity.type
_entity.pdbx_description
1 polymer ?
#
loop_
_entity_poly.entity_id
_entity_poly.type
_entity_poly.pdbx_seq_one_letter_code
_entity_poly.pdbx_strand_id
1 'polypeptide(L)'
;MKATLAFLAVMTSTALASGGVPGPGDVVPEFPATDARGRAIALREEEGGDPARAFVVAFSSKGCPIASAQAPALAALETAYGPRGVRFLLVNSSSQEDPDAVAAFAKEAGIAFPVAVDRGQKIADLFGATRTGEIVLLDGERRVLYRGALDDQFGLAGAKRPAPDREYLKEALDAVLAGREPSLRTTTAAGCLIARDATPEAEDAGAVYHRDVAPILRRHCVECHRPGEVGPFSLLTYRDADGWSLMIREVVESGLMPPWHADPRYGTWKNARGLSGSEKKTILAWVDAGAPEGPEVPSEPIPPADPGRWHIGTPDLVLRAPKQLVPASGEIRYRYAQVDTGLDEDRWVTAAEIHAGARKVVHHILAFVRYPRERAGEQPPIDGGLDAGYFACLVPGERPNVWPEGTAKLLPAGSRLVFQIHYTADGTPHEDVSEIGLVFAKEKPAKVVTTRGINHRALRIAPGDPAATYTTFWKAPADVKLLSFMPHMHFRGKSFRYEAERPDGTREILLDVPRYDFNWQATYRFAEPRTLERGTKLRVTAVFDNSAGNPANPDPTATVRWGDQTWDEMLIGYVDYVEE
;
A
#
# COMPACT_ATOMS: atom_id res chain seq x y z
N MET A 1 15.67 20.84 -77.99
CA MET A 1 15.95 21.31 -76.64
C MET A 1 14.70 21.05 -75.81
N LYS A 2 14.71 19.98 -75.00
CA LYS A 2 13.65 19.65 -74.05
C LYS A 2 14.28 19.77 -72.66
N ALA A 3 13.85 20.74 -71.87
CA ALA A 3 14.28 20.91 -70.50
C ALA A 3 13.40 20.05 -69.59
N THR A 4 14.05 19.12 -68.92
CA THR A 4 13.42 18.29 -67.88
C THR A 4 13.59 18.99 -66.53
N LEU A 5 12.50 19.47 -65.92
CA LEU A 5 12.49 19.97 -64.53
C LEU A 5 12.43 18.78 -63.60
N ALA A 6 13.47 18.55 -62.83
CA ALA A 6 13.46 17.66 -61.69
C ALA A 6 12.86 18.37 -60.46
N PHE A 7 11.74 17.89 -59.96
CA PHE A 7 11.16 18.30 -58.67
C PHE A 7 11.95 17.62 -57.56
N LEU A 8 12.72 18.36 -56.79
CA LEU A 8 13.39 17.93 -55.58
C LEU A 8 12.39 18.07 -54.43
N ALA A 9 11.79 16.96 -53.99
CA ALA A 9 10.97 16.94 -52.79
C ALA A 9 11.90 17.05 -51.56
N VAL A 10 11.96 18.21 -50.96
CA VAL A 10 12.61 18.42 -49.66
C VAL A 10 11.68 17.85 -48.60
N MET A 11 11.98 16.64 -48.14
CA MET A 11 11.40 16.13 -46.90
C MET A 11 12.02 16.88 -45.72
N THR A 12 11.32 17.84 -45.17
CA THR A 12 11.67 18.48 -43.90
C THR A 12 11.37 17.49 -42.79
N SER A 13 12.38 16.74 -42.34
CA SER A 13 12.35 16.07 -41.06
C SER A 13 12.38 17.14 -39.97
N THR A 14 11.27 17.44 -39.35
CA THR A 14 11.23 18.18 -38.10
C THR A 14 11.86 17.34 -37.00
N ALA A 15 13.18 17.45 -36.87
CA ALA A 15 13.87 16.99 -35.67
C ALA A 15 13.36 17.82 -34.49
N LEU A 16 13.06 17.21 -33.36
CA LEU A 16 12.77 17.86 -32.09
C LEU A 16 13.90 18.87 -31.78
N ALA A 17 13.64 20.14 -32.01
CA ALA A 17 14.45 21.22 -31.50
C ALA A 17 14.10 21.42 -30.03
N SER A 18 15.10 21.16 -29.15
CA SER A 18 15.15 21.52 -27.73
C SER A 18 14.16 20.88 -26.76
N GLY A 19 14.56 19.83 -26.04
CA GLY A 19 14.32 19.66 -24.61
C GLY A 19 12.89 19.35 -24.09
N GLY A 20 11.90 19.13 -24.94
CA GLY A 20 10.52 18.86 -24.51
C GLY A 20 10.23 17.36 -24.36
N VAL A 21 9.35 17.00 -23.41
CA VAL A 21 8.83 15.63 -23.26
C VAL A 21 8.00 15.27 -24.49
N PRO A 22 8.30 14.17 -25.24
CA PRO A 22 7.53 13.78 -26.42
C PRO A 22 6.06 13.51 -26.07
N GLY A 23 5.16 14.25 -26.68
CA GLY A 23 3.70 14.11 -26.55
C GLY A 23 3.06 13.51 -27.79
N PRO A 24 1.72 13.27 -27.78
CA PRO A 24 1.00 12.76 -28.92
C PRO A 24 1.23 13.58 -30.20
N GLY A 25 1.69 12.91 -31.26
CA GLY A 25 2.07 13.52 -32.53
C GLY A 25 3.56 13.69 -32.75
N ASP A 26 4.38 13.72 -31.69
CA ASP A 26 5.84 13.84 -31.81
C ASP A 26 6.46 12.51 -32.23
N VAL A 27 7.59 12.58 -32.94
CA VAL A 27 8.34 11.39 -33.36
C VAL A 27 9.53 11.18 -32.44
N VAL A 28 9.60 10.02 -31.80
CA VAL A 28 10.72 9.65 -30.94
C VAL A 28 11.88 9.16 -31.81
N PRO A 29 13.11 9.68 -31.62
CA PRO A 29 14.30 9.20 -32.34
C PRO A 29 14.54 7.71 -32.07
N GLU A 30 15.33 7.07 -32.94
CA GLU A 30 15.84 5.72 -32.68
C GLU A 30 16.78 5.76 -31.47
N PHE A 31 16.66 4.75 -30.60
CA PHE A 31 17.46 4.68 -29.39
C PHE A 31 18.00 3.26 -29.17
N PRO A 32 19.23 3.13 -28.67
CA PRO A 32 19.78 1.84 -28.31
C PRO A 32 19.15 1.35 -27.00
N ALA A 33 18.85 0.06 -26.94
CA ALA A 33 18.42 -0.63 -25.73
C ALA A 33 19.26 -1.87 -25.51
N THR A 34 19.55 -2.22 -24.26
CA THR A 34 20.30 -3.42 -23.89
C THR A 34 19.57 -4.19 -22.80
N ASP A 35 19.66 -5.53 -22.88
CA ASP A 35 19.10 -6.39 -21.83
C ASP A 35 20.01 -6.46 -20.57
N ALA A 36 19.58 -7.23 -19.58
CA ALA A 36 20.30 -7.47 -18.34
C ALA A 36 21.73 -8.03 -18.54
N ARG A 37 22.02 -8.63 -19.68
CA ARG A 37 23.34 -9.18 -20.04
C ARG A 37 24.16 -8.25 -20.92
N GLY A 38 23.65 -7.03 -21.17
CA GLY A 38 24.30 -6.05 -22.06
C GLY A 38 24.15 -6.35 -23.55
N ARG A 39 23.28 -7.31 -23.95
CA ARG A 39 23.03 -7.61 -25.36
C ARG A 39 22.07 -6.57 -25.94
N ALA A 40 22.37 -6.13 -27.17
CA ALA A 40 21.50 -5.20 -27.86
C ALA A 40 20.10 -5.79 -28.08
N ILE A 41 19.08 -5.00 -27.80
CA ILE A 41 17.68 -5.32 -28.11
C ILE A 41 17.37 -4.69 -29.47
N ALA A 42 17.05 -5.50 -30.47
CA ALA A 42 16.57 -5.04 -31.75
C ALA A 42 15.11 -4.57 -31.61
N LEU A 43 14.88 -3.27 -31.73
CA LEU A 43 13.52 -2.70 -31.76
C LEU A 43 12.91 -2.78 -33.18
N ARG A 44 13.74 -2.94 -34.20
CA ARG A 44 13.35 -3.28 -35.57
C ARG A 44 13.51 -4.76 -35.81
N GLU A 45 12.73 -5.28 -36.76
CA GLU A 45 12.77 -6.69 -37.14
C GLU A 45 14.11 -7.11 -37.72
N GLU A 46 14.45 -8.39 -37.53
CA GLU A 46 15.45 -9.07 -38.35
C GLU A 46 15.04 -8.96 -39.82
N GLU A 47 16.02 -8.83 -40.74
CA GLU A 47 15.80 -8.71 -42.16
C GLU A 47 14.83 -9.78 -42.70
N GLY A 48 13.61 -9.36 -43.12
CA GLY A 48 12.62 -10.20 -43.78
C GLY A 48 11.29 -10.41 -43.06
N GLY A 49 11.04 -9.77 -41.89
CA GLY A 49 9.73 -9.81 -41.21
C GLY A 49 8.78 -8.70 -41.66
N ASP A 50 7.48 -8.85 -41.33
CA ASP A 50 6.50 -7.77 -41.53
C ASP A 50 6.79 -6.57 -40.58
N PRO A 51 6.72 -5.33 -41.07
CA PRO A 51 7.02 -4.17 -40.26
C PRO A 51 6.04 -4.07 -39.08
N ALA A 52 6.56 -3.71 -37.91
CA ALA A 52 5.73 -3.50 -36.74
C ALA A 52 4.67 -2.43 -36.98
N ARG A 53 3.43 -2.72 -36.64
CA ARG A 53 2.30 -1.79 -36.76
C ARG A 53 2.29 -0.76 -35.64
N ALA A 54 2.79 -1.14 -34.48
CA ALA A 54 2.90 -0.28 -33.31
C ALA A 54 3.95 -0.82 -32.32
N PHE A 55 4.46 0.08 -31.47
CA PHE A 55 5.38 -0.24 -30.38
C PHE A 55 4.79 0.25 -29.05
N VAL A 56 4.87 -0.60 -28.03
CA VAL A 56 4.55 -0.27 -26.65
C VAL A 56 5.85 -0.21 -25.85
N VAL A 57 6.15 0.96 -25.30
CA VAL A 57 7.27 1.16 -24.37
C VAL A 57 6.68 1.37 -22.99
N ALA A 58 6.97 0.47 -22.04
CA ALA A 58 6.45 0.50 -20.69
C ALA A 58 7.59 0.67 -19.68
N PHE A 59 7.54 1.72 -18.86
CA PHE A 59 8.52 1.95 -17.79
C PHE A 59 8.13 1.17 -16.54
N SER A 60 9.07 0.42 -15.96
CA SER A 60 8.79 -0.47 -14.83
C SER A 60 9.94 -0.53 -13.84
N SER A 61 9.65 -1.01 -12.63
CA SER A 61 10.63 -1.26 -11.57
C SER A 61 10.04 -2.31 -10.62
N LYS A 62 10.85 -3.27 -10.18
CA LYS A 62 10.49 -4.26 -9.17
C LYS A 62 10.17 -3.60 -7.83
N GLY A 63 10.89 -2.53 -7.48
CA GLY A 63 10.69 -1.76 -6.24
C GLY A 63 9.40 -0.94 -6.22
N CYS A 64 8.67 -0.85 -7.35
CA CYS A 64 7.39 -0.15 -7.42
C CYS A 64 6.22 -1.14 -7.31
N PRO A 65 5.42 -1.12 -6.23
CA PRO A 65 4.29 -2.03 -6.06
C PRO A 65 3.27 -1.96 -7.20
N ILE A 66 3.03 -0.76 -7.73
CA ILE A 66 2.07 -0.54 -8.82
C ILE A 66 2.59 -1.17 -10.13
N ALA A 67 3.84 -0.86 -10.50
CA ALA A 67 4.43 -1.42 -11.72
C ALA A 67 4.54 -2.96 -11.65
N SER A 68 4.88 -3.50 -10.47
CA SER A 68 4.90 -4.95 -10.24
C SER A 68 3.53 -5.59 -10.40
N ALA A 69 2.47 -4.95 -9.87
CA ALA A 69 1.11 -5.45 -10.00
C ALA A 69 0.55 -5.33 -11.43
N GLN A 70 1.05 -4.40 -12.25
CA GLN A 70 0.66 -4.21 -13.64
C GLN A 70 1.39 -5.14 -14.62
N ALA A 71 2.55 -5.69 -14.24
CA ALA A 71 3.40 -6.50 -15.13
C ALA A 71 2.68 -7.73 -15.73
N PRO A 72 1.87 -8.50 -14.99
CA PRO A 72 1.09 -9.60 -15.58
C PRO A 72 0.07 -9.15 -16.64
N ALA A 73 -0.56 -7.98 -16.46
CA ALA A 73 -1.49 -7.43 -17.45
C ALA A 73 -0.76 -7.01 -18.73
N LEU A 74 0.45 -6.45 -18.63
CA LEU A 74 1.30 -6.18 -19.80
C LEU A 74 1.68 -7.47 -20.53
N ALA A 75 2.02 -8.55 -19.83
CA ALA A 75 2.32 -9.85 -20.42
C ALA A 75 1.10 -10.42 -21.17
N ALA A 76 -0.10 -10.28 -20.60
CA ALA A 76 -1.34 -10.70 -21.26
C ALA A 76 -1.63 -9.88 -22.52
N LEU A 77 -1.38 -8.57 -22.50
CA LEU A 77 -1.53 -7.71 -23.67
C LEU A 77 -0.53 -8.08 -24.78
N GLU A 78 0.73 -8.37 -24.44
CA GLU A 78 1.69 -8.84 -25.44
C GLU A 78 1.23 -10.14 -26.10
N THR A 79 0.78 -11.11 -25.31
CA THR A 79 0.25 -12.38 -25.82
C THR A 79 -0.93 -12.16 -26.79
N ALA A 80 -1.79 -11.18 -26.53
CA ALA A 80 -2.96 -10.88 -27.36
C ALA A 80 -2.64 -10.04 -28.60
N TYR A 81 -1.69 -9.10 -28.51
CA TYR A 81 -1.43 -8.09 -29.53
C TYR A 81 -0.11 -8.33 -30.30
N GLY A 82 0.84 -9.07 -29.76
CA GLY A 82 2.09 -9.43 -30.43
C GLY A 82 1.85 -10.12 -31.79
N PRO A 83 0.99 -11.15 -31.89
CA PRO A 83 0.64 -11.78 -33.16
C PRO A 83 -0.07 -10.83 -34.16
N ARG A 84 -0.56 -9.69 -33.71
CA ARG A 84 -1.23 -8.65 -34.53
C ARG A 84 -0.27 -7.55 -35.00
N GLY A 85 1.06 -7.74 -34.80
CA GLY A 85 2.10 -6.81 -35.24
C GLY A 85 2.42 -5.71 -34.23
N VAL A 86 2.08 -5.86 -32.94
CA VAL A 86 2.49 -4.92 -31.88
C VAL A 86 3.74 -5.45 -31.19
N ARG A 87 4.77 -4.63 -31.07
CA ARG A 87 6.00 -4.96 -30.33
C ARG A 87 5.99 -4.30 -28.96
N PHE A 88 6.46 -5.03 -27.96
CA PHE A 88 6.53 -4.55 -26.59
C PHE A 88 7.98 -4.46 -26.12
N LEU A 89 8.30 -3.41 -25.35
CA LEU A 89 9.56 -3.21 -24.66
C LEU A 89 9.25 -2.79 -23.21
N LEU A 90 9.73 -3.56 -22.25
CA LEU A 90 9.77 -3.12 -20.86
C LEU A 90 11.10 -2.39 -20.62
N VAL A 91 11.05 -1.23 -20.01
CA VAL A 91 12.24 -0.42 -19.69
C VAL A 91 12.36 -0.27 -18.18
N ASN A 92 13.45 -0.79 -17.62
CA ASN A 92 13.80 -0.55 -16.23
C ASN A 92 14.90 0.51 -16.16
N SER A 93 14.52 1.70 -15.70
CA SER A 93 15.41 2.86 -15.55
C SER A 93 15.76 3.15 -14.08
N SER A 94 15.47 2.22 -13.15
CA SER A 94 15.80 2.40 -11.74
C SER A 94 17.30 2.29 -11.50
N SER A 95 17.89 3.27 -10.84
CA SER A 95 19.31 3.23 -10.39
C SER A 95 19.55 2.23 -9.26
N GLN A 96 18.47 1.77 -8.60
CA GLN A 96 18.52 0.92 -7.41
C GLN A 96 18.48 -0.58 -7.71
N GLU A 97 18.18 -0.96 -8.95
CA GLU A 97 18.00 -2.37 -9.32
C GLU A 97 19.17 -2.88 -10.15
N ASP A 98 19.75 -4.00 -9.73
CA ASP A 98 20.75 -4.67 -10.55
C ASP A 98 20.10 -5.48 -11.69
N PRO A 99 20.84 -5.76 -12.79
CA PRO A 99 20.31 -6.45 -13.95
C PRO A 99 19.75 -7.85 -13.65
N ASP A 100 20.34 -8.59 -12.71
CA ASP A 100 19.89 -9.95 -12.38
C ASP A 100 18.53 -9.87 -11.64
N ALA A 101 18.33 -8.86 -10.78
CA ALA A 101 17.04 -8.61 -10.12
C ALA A 101 15.95 -8.23 -11.14
N VAL A 102 16.30 -7.42 -12.16
CA VAL A 102 15.38 -7.06 -13.26
C VAL A 102 15.01 -8.30 -14.09
N ALA A 103 15.98 -9.15 -14.42
CA ALA A 103 15.72 -10.38 -15.17
C ALA A 103 14.86 -11.37 -14.37
N ALA A 104 15.12 -11.51 -13.07
CA ALA A 104 14.32 -12.36 -12.18
C ALA A 104 12.87 -11.86 -12.09
N PHE A 105 12.68 -10.55 -11.89
CA PHE A 105 11.37 -9.92 -11.87
C PHE A 105 10.58 -10.17 -13.15
N ALA A 106 11.20 -9.95 -14.32
CA ALA A 106 10.55 -10.19 -15.61
C ALA A 106 10.07 -11.64 -15.75
N LYS A 107 10.91 -12.60 -15.33
CA LYS A 107 10.55 -14.02 -15.33
C LYS A 107 9.41 -14.34 -14.38
N GLU A 108 9.44 -13.83 -13.15
CA GLU A 108 8.38 -14.01 -12.15
C GLU A 108 7.04 -13.43 -12.61
N ALA A 109 7.07 -12.28 -13.31
CA ALA A 109 5.90 -11.61 -13.85
C ALA A 109 5.38 -12.19 -15.17
N GLY A 110 6.04 -13.24 -15.72
CA GLY A 110 5.64 -13.86 -16.99
C GLY A 110 5.92 -12.99 -18.22
N ILE A 111 6.83 -12.01 -18.14
CA ILE A 111 7.24 -11.16 -19.26
C ILE A 111 8.11 -11.98 -20.22
N ALA A 112 7.59 -12.24 -21.42
CA ALA A 112 8.29 -12.98 -22.47
C ALA A 112 8.90 -12.08 -23.56
N PHE A 113 8.55 -10.81 -23.58
CA PHE A 113 9.05 -9.81 -24.53
C PHE A 113 10.31 -9.10 -24.00
N PRO A 114 11.03 -8.32 -24.83
CA PRO A 114 12.30 -7.69 -24.46
C PRO A 114 12.20 -6.78 -23.25
N VAL A 115 13.23 -6.87 -22.38
CA VAL A 115 13.37 -6.04 -21.17
C VAL A 115 14.71 -5.31 -21.23
N ALA A 116 14.65 -4.00 -21.32
CA ALA A 116 15.81 -3.12 -21.31
C ALA A 116 16.20 -2.72 -19.89
N VAL A 117 17.52 -2.75 -19.62
CA VAL A 117 18.10 -2.15 -18.42
C VAL A 117 18.73 -0.82 -18.84
N ASP A 118 18.03 0.26 -18.52
CA ASP A 118 18.37 1.63 -18.93
C ASP A 118 19.36 2.30 -17.95
N ARG A 119 20.61 1.78 -17.95
CA ARG A 119 21.65 2.38 -17.13
C ARG A 119 21.98 3.79 -17.58
N GLY A 120 22.05 4.72 -16.63
CA GLY A 120 22.21 6.16 -16.87
C GLY A 120 20.97 6.82 -17.46
N GLN A 121 19.83 6.13 -17.46
CA GLN A 121 18.46 6.65 -17.64
C GLN A 121 18.22 7.39 -18.98
N LYS A 122 19.01 7.06 -20.01
CA LYS A 122 18.95 7.71 -21.32
C LYS A 122 17.62 7.47 -22.05
N ILE A 123 17.02 6.30 -21.88
CA ILE A 123 15.72 6.00 -22.47
C ILE A 123 14.64 6.75 -21.70
N ALA A 124 14.68 6.75 -20.36
CA ALA A 124 13.75 7.55 -19.56
C ALA A 124 13.83 9.03 -19.90
N ASP A 125 15.03 9.58 -20.05
CA ASP A 125 15.24 11.00 -20.41
C ASP A 125 14.73 11.31 -21.82
N LEU A 126 15.00 10.42 -22.79
CA LEU A 126 14.52 10.58 -24.17
C LEU A 126 12.98 10.64 -24.24
N PHE A 127 12.32 9.80 -23.47
CA PHE A 127 10.86 9.79 -23.38
C PHE A 127 10.31 10.83 -22.39
N GLY A 128 11.16 11.48 -21.59
CA GLY A 128 10.75 12.31 -20.48
C GLY A 128 9.91 11.55 -19.44
N ALA A 129 10.17 10.24 -19.28
CA ALA A 129 9.48 9.41 -18.32
C ALA A 129 9.91 9.75 -16.89
N THR A 130 8.94 9.98 -16.01
CA THR A 130 9.19 10.32 -14.62
C THR A 130 8.73 9.25 -13.65
N ARG A 131 7.82 8.38 -14.09
CA ARG A 131 7.23 7.33 -13.24
C ARG A 131 7.34 5.96 -13.86
N THR A 132 7.49 4.96 -13.01
CA THR A 132 7.23 3.56 -13.36
C THR A 132 5.72 3.35 -13.53
N GLY A 133 5.34 2.44 -14.45
CA GLY A 133 3.92 2.31 -14.85
C GLY A 133 3.48 3.29 -15.94
N GLU A 134 4.36 4.19 -16.36
CA GLU A 134 4.12 5.02 -17.55
C GLU A 134 4.30 4.22 -18.82
N ILE A 135 3.37 4.38 -19.77
CA ILE A 135 3.34 3.66 -21.04
C ILE A 135 3.30 4.67 -22.18
N VAL A 136 4.06 4.38 -23.23
CA VAL A 136 4.03 5.13 -24.48
C VAL A 136 3.74 4.17 -25.62
N LEU A 137 2.66 4.42 -26.37
CA LEU A 137 2.30 3.72 -27.61
C LEU A 137 2.75 4.54 -28.80
N LEU A 138 3.52 3.93 -29.67
CA LEU A 138 4.06 4.52 -30.90
C LEU A 138 3.50 3.79 -32.13
N ASP A 139 3.39 4.51 -33.27
CA ASP A 139 3.16 3.88 -34.56
C ASP A 139 4.47 3.27 -35.16
N GLY A 140 4.38 2.71 -36.38
CA GLY A 140 5.52 2.15 -37.10
C GLY A 140 6.62 3.14 -37.42
N GLU A 141 6.33 4.45 -37.46
CA GLU A 141 7.29 5.55 -37.66
C GLU A 141 7.76 6.18 -36.35
N ARG A 142 7.44 5.56 -35.22
CA ARG A 142 7.75 6.01 -33.84
C ARG A 142 7.08 7.32 -33.44
N ARG A 143 5.94 7.67 -34.04
CA ARG A 143 5.12 8.77 -33.59
C ARG A 143 4.32 8.36 -32.35
N VAL A 144 4.31 9.21 -31.34
CA VAL A 144 3.52 8.99 -30.12
C VAL A 144 2.03 9.07 -30.44
N LEU A 145 1.32 7.98 -30.20
CA LEU A 145 -0.14 7.87 -30.35
C LEU A 145 -0.88 8.00 -29.03
N TYR A 146 -0.30 7.40 -27.97
CA TYR A 146 -0.84 7.47 -26.63
C TYR A 146 0.31 7.53 -25.62
N ARG A 147 0.08 8.23 -24.51
CA ARG A 147 1.00 8.29 -23.37
C ARG A 147 0.23 8.34 -22.07
N GLY A 148 0.57 7.51 -21.08
CA GLY A 148 -0.06 7.53 -19.77
C GLY A 148 -0.11 6.19 -19.05
N ALA A 149 -1.22 5.91 -18.37
CA ALA A 149 -1.43 4.70 -17.58
C ALA A 149 -1.78 3.48 -18.45
N LEU A 150 -1.56 2.28 -17.92
CA LEU A 150 -2.06 1.03 -18.49
C LEU A 150 -3.60 1.01 -18.50
N ASP A 151 -4.18 1.36 -17.35
CA ASP A 151 -5.61 1.35 -17.05
C ASP A 151 -5.90 2.32 -15.89
N ASP A 152 -7.13 2.33 -15.38
CA ASP A 152 -7.53 3.15 -14.23
C ASP A 152 -7.60 2.36 -12.91
N GLN A 153 -7.02 1.16 -12.86
CA GLN A 153 -7.02 0.33 -11.64
C GLN A 153 -6.26 0.98 -10.49
N PHE A 154 -5.16 1.69 -10.80
CA PHE A 154 -4.32 2.33 -9.80
C PHE A 154 -4.40 3.85 -9.92
N GLY A 155 -4.66 4.51 -8.79
CA GLY A 155 -4.59 5.96 -8.65
C GLY A 155 -3.28 6.43 -8.04
N LEU A 156 -3.04 7.74 -8.11
CA LEU A 156 -1.98 8.38 -7.33
C LEU A 156 -2.22 8.11 -5.83
N ALA A 157 -1.16 8.11 -5.04
CA ALA A 157 -1.19 7.81 -3.61
C ALA A 157 -1.61 6.36 -3.24
N GLY A 158 -1.49 5.41 -4.17
CA GLY A 158 -1.69 3.99 -3.89
C GLY A 158 -3.16 3.55 -3.84
N ALA A 159 -4.10 4.41 -4.23
CA ALA A 159 -5.50 4.02 -4.39
C ALA A 159 -5.59 2.90 -5.44
N LYS A 160 -6.34 1.83 -5.12
CA LYS A 160 -6.48 0.65 -5.99
C LYS A 160 -7.94 0.25 -6.10
N ARG A 161 -8.41 0.07 -7.34
CA ARG A 161 -9.69 -0.59 -7.64
C ARG A 161 -9.52 -2.11 -7.66
N PRO A 162 -10.55 -2.89 -7.39
CA PRO A 162 -10.51 -4.35 -7.54
C PRO A 162 -10.17 -4.79 -8.96
N ALA A 163 -10.71 -4.08 -9.96
CA ALA A 163 -10.45 -4.25 -11.38
C ALA A 163 -10.51 -2.89 -12.08
N PRO A 164 -9.89 -2.72 -13.26
CA PRO A 164 -10.03 -1.49 -14.03
C PRO A 164 -11.45 -1.36 -14.61
N ASP A 165 -11.99 -0.15 -14.59
CA ASP A 165 -13.20 0.22 -15.36
C ASP A 165 -12.82 0.59 -16.81
N ARG A 166 -11.61 1.14 -17.01
CA ARG A 166 -11.08 1.57 -18.29
C ARG A 166 -9.69 0.96 -18.54
N GLU A 167 -9.53 0.25 -19.63
CA GLU A 167 -8.27 -0.36 -20.08
C GLU A 167 -7.61 0.53 -21.15
N TYR A 168 -7.02 1.66 -20.74
CA TYR A 168 -6.55 2.72 -21.63
C TYR A 168 -5.62 2.25 -22.75
N LEU A 169 -4.57 1.45 -22.43
CA LEU A 169 -3.66 0.94 -23.43
C LEU A 169 -4.37 -0.01 -24.40
N LYS A 170 -5.23 -0.88 -23.91
CA LYS A 170 -6.00 -1.81 -24.74
C LYS A 170 -6.94 -1.07 -25.70
N GLU A 171 -7.66 -0.07 -25.19
CA GLU A 171 -8.53 0.80 -26.00
C GLU A 171 -7.73 1.53 -27.11
N ALA A 172 -6.54 2.03 -26.78
CA ALA A 172 -5.64 2.68 -27.72
C ALA A 172 -5.13 1.69 -28.79
N LEU A 173 -4.70 0.49 -28.39
CA LEU A 173 -4.24 -0.56 -29.29
C LEU A 173 -5.34 -1.00 -30.26
N ASP A 174 -6.57 -1.20 -29.77
CA ASP A 174 -7.72 -1.58 -30.61
C ASP A 174 -8.06 -0.48 -31.63
N ALA A 175 -7.96 0.79 -31.24
CA ALA A 175 -8.17 1.90 -32.17
C ALA A 175 -7.10 1.94 -33.26
N VAL A 176 -5.81 1.87 -32.87
CA VAL A 176 -4.66 1.93 -33.81
C VAL A 176 -4.68 0.76 -34.79
N LEU A 177 -4.93 -0.45 -34.33
CA LEU A 177 -5.00 -1.63 -35.20
C LEU A 177 -6.22 -1.61 -36.12
N ALA A 178 -7.27 -0.84 -35.80
CA ALA A 178 -8.39 -0.55 -36.65
C ALA A 178 -8.19 0.67 -37.57
N GLY A 179 -6.98 1.24 -37.62
CA GLY A 179 -6.66 2.43 -38.44
C GLY A 179 -7.30 3.72 -37.93
N ARG A 180 -7.60 3.81 -36.64
CA ARG A 180 -8.21 4.98 -35.99
C ARG A 180 -7.26 5.58 -34.97
N GLU A 181 -7.40 6.85 -34.68
CA GLU A 181 -6.70 7.49 -33.55
C GLU A 181 -7.32 7.05 -32.22
N PRO A 182 -6.52 6.89 -31.14
CA PRO A 182 -7.04 6.68 -29.80
C PRO A 182 -7.95 7.82 -29.36
N SER A 183 -9.09 7.51 -28.74
CA SER A 183 -10.04 8.50 -28.21
C SER A 183 -9.46 9.31 -27.05
N LEU A 184 -8.60 8.66 -26.23
CA LEU A 184 -7.75 9.31 -25.24
C LEU A 184 -6.30 9.17 -25.70
N ARG A 185 -5.61 10.29 -25.80
CA ARG A 185 -4.21 10.32 -26.23
C ARG A 185 -3.24 10.50 -25.07
N THR A 186 -3.77 10.97 -23.91
CA THR A 186 -2.98 11.14 -22.69
C THR A 186 -3.81 10.79 -21.46
N THR A 187 -3.18 10.15 -20.47
CA THR A 187 -3.71 9.94 -19.11
C THR A 187 -2.58 10.10 -18.10
N THR A 188 -2.91 10.18 -16.81
CA THR A 188 -1.89 10.25 -15.76
C THR A 188 -1.55 8.83 -15.30
N ALA A 189 -0.28 8.45 -15.42
CA ALA A 189 0.20 7.18 -14.91
C ALA A 189 0.35 7.23 -13.39
N ALA A 190 -0.20 6.23 -12.71
CA ALA A 190 0.12 5.93 -11.33
C ALA A 190 1.40 5.09 -11.29
N GLY A 191 2.23 5.31 -10.28
CA GLY A 191 3.49 4.58 -10.11
C GLY A 191 4.49 5.39 -9.30
N CYS A 192 5.58 4.74 -8.91
CA CYS A 192 6.65 5.41 -8.18
C CYS A 192 7.44 6.32 -9.13
N LEU A 193 7.99 7.40 -8.61
CA LEU A 193 8.99 8.17 -9.37
C LEU A 193 10.19 7.25 -9.70
N ILE A 194 10.73 7.37 -10.90
CA ILE A 194 11.91 6.61 -11.31
C ILE A 194 13.07 7.00 -10.39
N ALA A 195 13.64 6.00 -9.69
CA ALA A 195 14.79 6.21 -8.82
C ALA A 195 15.99 6.64 -9.65
N ARG A 196 16.56 7.80 -9.35
CA ARG A 196 17.70 8.39 -10.06
C ARG A 196 18.92 8.43 -9.16
N ASP A 197 20.12 8.38 -9.76
CA ASP A 197 21.34 8.65 -9.01
C ASP A 197 21.41 10.15 -8.69
N ALA A 198 21.90 10.51 -7.50
CA ALA A 198 22.10 11.90 -7.14
C ALA A 198 23.08 12.59 -8.08
N THR A 199 22.84 13.86 -8.33
CA THR A 199 23.84 14.73 -8.93
C THR A 199 24.79 15.16 -7.81
N PRO A 200 26.10 14.82 -7.86
CA PRO A 200 27.01 15.18 -6.79
C PRO A 200 27.38 16.68 -6.92
N GLU A 201 26.61 17.56 -6.33
CA GLU A 201 27.01 18.96 -6.13
C GLU A 201 26.16 19.63 -5.04
N ALA A 202 26.67 19.64 -3.80
CA ALA A 202 26.37 20.69 -2.82
C ALA A 202 27.38 20.66 -1.68
N GLU A 203 28.51 21.34 -1.84
CA GLU A 203 29.49 21.55 -0.76
C GLU A 203 28.94 22.39 0.41
N ASP A 204 27.79 23.08 0.22
CA ASP A 204 27.11 23.94 1.21
C ASP A 204 25.71 23.44 1.61
N ALA A 205 25.46 22.15 1.59
CA ALA A 205 24.13 21.61 1.93
C ALA A 205 23.83 21.76 3.42
N GLY A 206 22.75 22.47 3.74
CA GLY A 206 22.32 22.67 5.13
C GLY A 206 21.97 21.36 5.85
N ALA A 207 21.39 20.36 5.18
CA ALA A 207 21.09 19.03 5.68
C ALA A 207 21.84 17.97 4.88
N VAL A 208 22.44 16.98 5.55
CA VAL A 208 23.16 15.85 4.94
C VAL A 208 22.66 14.52 5.47
N TYR A 209 22.84 13.45 4.67
CA TYR A 209 22.26 12.14 5.01
C TYR A 209 22.71 11.61 6.36
N HIS A 210 24.02 11.39 6.56
CA HIS A 210 24.51 10.67 7.73
C HIS A 210 24.21 11.37 9.06
N ARG A 211 24.31 12.71 9.09
CA ARG A 211 24.08 13.50 10.32
C ARG A 211 22.60 13.74 10.60
N ASP A 212 21.80 14.08 9.56
CA ASP A 212 20.48 14.67 9.74
C ASP A 212 19.35 13.73 9.33
N VAL A 213 19.48 13.00 8.21
CA VAL A 213 18.40 12.22 7.60
C VAL A 213 18.41 10.78 8.08
N ALA A 214 19.57 10.11 8.12
CA ALA A 214 19.67 8.71 8.53
C ALA A 214 19.06 8.43 9.92
N PRO A 215 19.23 9.29 10.94
CA PRO A 215 18.57 9.09 12.23
C PRO A 215 17.03 9.14 12.15
N ILE A 216 16.49 9.99 11.25
CA ILE A 216 15.03 10.11 11.04
C ILE A 216 14.53 8.85 10.33
N LEU A 217 15.18 8.43 9.23
CA LEU A 217 14.80 7.23 8.48
C LEU A 217 14.84 5.97 9.35
N ARG A 218 15.88 5.82 10.19
CA ARG A 218 16.02 4.70 11.14
C ARG A 218 14.87 4.62 12.13
N ARG A 219 14.41 5.78 12.63
CA ARG A 219 13.35 5.86 13.63
C ARG A 219 11.97 5.59 13.06
N HIS A 220 11.68 6.08 11.83
CA HIS A 220 10.33 6.16 11.30
C HIS A 220 10.08 5.30 10.07
N CYS A 221 11.11 4.88 9.33
CA CYS A 221 10.98 4.25 8.02
C CYS A 221 11.56 2.83 7.95
N VAL A 222 12.77 2.63 8.48
CA VAL A 222 13.55 1.39 8.31
C VAL A 222 12.87 0.17 8.93
N GLU A 223 12.03 0.34 9.96
CA GLU A 223 11.28 -0.79 10.54
C GLU A 223 10.49 -1.56 9.48
N CYS A 224 9.93 -0.83 8.50
CA CYS A 224 9.19 -1.42 7.38
C CYS A 224 10.04 -1.50 6.10
N HIS A 225 10.93 -0.53 5.86
CA HIS A 225 11.74 -0.41 4.65
C HIS A 225 13.13 -1.03 4.84
N ARG A 226 13.18 -2.37 4.98
CA ARG A 226 14.39 -3.19 5.01
C ARG A 226 14.09 -4.59 4.45
N PRO A 227 15.09 -5.34 3.99
CA PRO A 227 14.88 -6.69 3.46
C PRO A 227 14.14 -7.61 4.43
N GLY A 228 13.10 -8.30 3.94
CA GLY A 228 12.26 -9.21 4.74
C GLY A 228 11.04 -8.57 5.39
N GLU A 229 10.91 -7.25 5.34
CA GLU A 229 9.76 -6.50 5.86
C GLU A 229 8.76 -6.09 4.76
N VAL A 230 7.67 -5.42 5.14
CA VAL A 230 6.54 -5.10 4.25
C VAL A 230 6.85 -3.99 3.24
N GLY A 231 7.85 -3.15 3.50
CA GLY A 231 8.25 -2.07 2.58
C GLY A 231 8.79 -2.64 1.26
N PRO A 232 8.41 -2.08 0.11
CA PRO A 232 8.75 -2.64 -1.21
C PRO A 232 10.22 -2.47 -1.59
N PHE A 233 10.95 -1.61 -0.88
CA PHE A 233 12.38 -1.33 -1.07
C PHE A 233 13.06 -1.03 0.27
N SER A 234 14.38 -1.12 0.29
CA SER A 234 15.22 -0.82 1.46
C SER A 234 15.48 0.69 1.61
N LEU A 235 15.67 1.14 2.87
CA LEU A 235 16.17 2.47 3.23
C LEU A 235 17.31 2.36 4.27
N LEU A 236 18.09 1.28 4.22
CA LEU A 236 19.15 1.01 5.18
C LEU A 236 20.41 1.85 4.94
N THR A 237 20.69 2.16 3.67
CA THR A 237 21.93 2.81 3.25
C THR A 237 21.67 4.19 2.64
N TYR A 238 22.73 5.00 2.54
CA TYR A 238 22.68 6.25 1.78
C TYR A 238 22.19 6.02 0.35
N ARG A 239 22.81 5.05 -0.35
CA ARG A 239 22.44 4.73 -1.73
C ARG A 239 20.95 4.39 -1.88
N ASP A 240 20.38 3.64 -0.94
CA ASP A 240 18.94 3.34 -0.94
C ASP A 240 18.13 4.64 -0.83
N ALA A 241 18.45 5.48 0.15
CA ALA A 241 17.70 6.71 0.43
C ALA A 241 17.85 7.74 -0.70
N ASP A 242 19.05 7.88 -1.25
CA ASP A 242 19.36 8.76 -2.36
C ASP A 242 18.56 8.38 -3.60
N GLY A 243 18.63 7.15 -4.04
CA GLY A 243 17.89 6.69 -5.22
C GLY A 243 16.37 6.85 -5.10
N TRP A 244 15.83 6.81 -3.88
CA TRP A 244 14.41 7.04 -3.62
C TRP A 244 14.10 8.46 -3.13
N SER A 245 15.05 9.38 -3.14
CA SER A 245 14.93 10.71 -2.52
C SER A 245 13.71 11.49 -3.04
N LEU A 246 13.48 11.52 -4.34
CA LEU A 246 12.31 12.18 -4.94
C LEU A 246 10.99 11.54 -4.50
N MET A 247 10.95 10.20 -4.40
CA MET A 247 9.77 9.49 -3.90
C MET A 247 9.56 9.72 -2.41
N ILE A 248 10.64 9.71 -1.61
CA ILE A 248 10.61 10.08 -0.18
C ILE A 248 10.02 11.48 -0.01
N ARG A 249 10.46 12.46 -0.81
CA ARG A 249 9.89 13.80 -0.81
C ARG A 249 8.38 13.79 -1.05
N GLU A 250 7.93 13.17 -2.13
CA GLU A 250 6.51 13.12 -2.51
C GLU A 250 5.63 12.53 -1.41
N VAL A 251 6.04 11.38 -0.83
CA VAL A 251 5.23 10.71 0.18
C VAL A 251 5.28 11.38 1.55
N VAL A 252 6.39 12.05 1.88
CA VAL A 252 6.53 12.83 3.13
C VAL A 252 5.76 14.15 3.00
N GLU A 253 5.85 14.82 1.87
CA GLU A 253 5.14 16.09 1.62
C GLU A 253 3.62 15.90 1.64
N SER A 254 3.13 14.88 0.96
CA SER A 254 1.70 14.52 0.93
C SER A 254 1.22 13.92 2.25
N GLY A 255 2.14 13.48 3.14
CA GLY A 255 1.82 12.80 4.40
C GLY A 255 1.31 11.37 4.21
N LEU A 256 1.71 10.72 3.11
CA LEU A 256 1.43 9.31 2.85
C LEU A 256 2.34 8.41 3.69
N MET A 257 3.59 8.87 3.91
CA MET A 257 4.59 8.19 4.74
C MET A 257 5.20 9.14 5.77
N PRO A 258 5.50 8.63 6.98
CA PRO A 258 5.06 7.33 7.50
C PRO A 258 3.52 7.30 7.70
N PRO A 259 2.89 6.11 7.63
CA PRO A 259 1.43 5.98 7.68
C PRO A 259 0.90 6.21 9.11
N TRP A 260 0.64 7.45 9.44
CA TRP A 260 0.09 7.87 10.71
C TRP A 260 -0.92 9.00 10.49
N HIS A 261 -2.19 8.71 10.73
CA HIS A 261 -3.28 9.60 10.31
C HIS A 261 -4.02 10.29 11.47
N ALA A 262 -3.62 10.04 12.74
CA ALA A 262 -4.17 10.75 13.88
C ALA A 262 -3.79 12.24 13.83
N ASP A 263 -4.78 13.10 14.00
CA ASP A 263 -4.54 14.53 14.15
C ASP A 263 -3.73 14.78 15.45
N PRO A 264 -2.55 15.40 15.38
CA PRO A 264 -1.67 15.59 16.53
C PRO A 264 -2.24 16.50 17.62
N ARG A 265 -3.33 17.21 17.35
CA ARG A 265 -4.02 18.04 18.34
C ARG A 265 -4.77 17.22 19.38
N TYR A 266 -5.08 15.95 19.09
CA TYR A 266 -5.93 15.10 19.91
C TYR A 266 -5.22 13.81 20.30
N GLY A 267 -5.20 13.52 21.60
CA GLY A 267 -4.58 12.33 22.15
C GLY A 267 -3.05 12.37 22.14
N THR A 268 -2.47 11.51 22.97
CA THR A 268 -1.02 11.21 23.00
C THR A 268 -0.86 9.71 22.89
N TRP A 269 -0.09 9.26 21.89
CA TRP A 269 -0.07 7.87 21.47
C TRP A 269 1.30 7.24 21.71
N LYS A 270 1.34 6.12 22.44
CA LYS A 270 2.56 5.35 22.74
C LYS A 270 3.24 4.83 21.48
N ASN A 271 2.47 4.53 20.44
CA ASN A 271 2.94 4.00 19.16
C ASN A 271 2.91 5.04 18.03
N ALA A 272 2.95 6.34 18.36
CA ALA A 272 3.04 7.39 17.35
C ALA A 272 4.29 7.21 16.48
N ARG A 273 4.10 7.28 15.17
CA ARG A 273 5.16 7.14 14.17
C ARG A 273 5.23 8.28 13.15
N GLY A 274 4.39 9.30 13.33
CA GLY A 274 4.40 10.49 12.47
C GLY A 274 5.69 11.29 12.62
N LEU A 275 6.11 11.95 11.53
CA LEU A 275 7.22 12.89 11.56
C LEU A 275 6.81 14.17 12.29
N SER A 276 7.71 14.72 13.09
CA SER A 276 7.59 16.09 13.58
C SER A 276 7.76 17.09 12.41
N GLY A 277 7.28 18.32 12.61
CA GLY A 277 7.43 19.37 11.62
C GLY A 277 8.89 19.69 11.28
N SER A 278 9.82 19.53 12.24
CA SER A 278 11.26 19.69 12.03
C SER A 278 11.85 18.54 11.21
N GLU A 279 11.52 17.28 11.54
CA GLU A 279 12.00 16.11 10.80
C GLU A 279 11.51 16.15 9.34
N LYS A 280 10.24 16.50 9.11
CA LYS A 280 9.70 16.70 7.78
C LYS A 280 10.49 17.76 6.99
N LYS A 281 10.75 18.93 7.59
CA LYS A 281 11.55 19.99 6.96
C LYS A 281 12.97 19.53 6.65
N THR A 282 13.60 18.79 7.53
CA THR A 282 14.96 18.25 7.32
C THR A 282 15.02 17.34 6.12
N ILE A 283 14.08 16.38 6.00
CA ILE A 283 14.02 15.46 4.84
C ILE A 283 13.80 16.25 3.54
N LEU A 284 12.84 17.18 3.52
CA LEU A 284 12.53 17.96 2.31
C LEU A 284 13.72 18.83 1.90
N ALA A 285 14.37 19.50 2.85
CA ALA A 285 15.55 20.33 2.59
C ALA A 285 16.74 19.50 2.05
N TRP A 286 16.92 18.28 2.57
CA TRP A 286 17.94 17.35 2.09
C TRP A 286 17.70 16.98 0.62
N VAL A 287 16.45 16.63 0.25
CA VAL A 287 16.12 16.30 -1.14
C VAL A 287 16.26 17.52 -2.05
N ASP A 288 15.83 18.71 -1.59
CA ASP A 288 15.95 19.96 -2.35
C ASP A 288 17.41 20.35 -2.63
N ALA A 289 18.32 19.96 -1.73
CA ALA A 289 19.77 20.17 -1.89
C ALA A 289 20.45 19.09 -2.77
N GLY A 290 19.69 18.19 -3.42
CA GLY A 290 20.25 17.12 -4.25
C GLY A 290 20.69 15.88 -3.46
N ALA A 291 20.11 15.68 -2.30
CA ALA A 291 20.31 14.51 -1.42
C ALA A 291 21.79 14.24 -1.04
N PRO A 292 22.56 15.21 -0.55
CA PRO A 292 24.00 15.04 -0.27
C PRO A 292 24.26 14.01 0.85
N GLU A 293 25.32 13.19 0.69
CA GLU A 293 25.69 12.14 1.64
C GLU A 293 26.21 12.72 2.96
N GLY A 294 27.15 13.62 2.87
CA GLY A 294 27.87 14.17 4.02
C GLY A 294 28.85 13.17 4.66
N PRO A 295 29.64 13.62 5.65
CA PRO A 295 30.58 12.77 6.35
C PRO A 295 29.88 11.64 7.11
N GLU A 296 30.44 10.43 7.07
CA GLU A 296 29.95 9.31 7.88
C GLU A 296 29.97 9.65 9.38
N VAL A 297 28.88 9.32 10.07
CA VAL A 297 28.74 9.48 11.50
C VAL A 297 28.60 8.08 12.11
N PRO A 298 29.39 7.76 13.18
CA PRO A 298 29.24 6.48 13.86
C PRO A 298 27.78 6.24 14.28
N SER A 299 27.24 5.10 13.93
CA SER A 299 25.87 4.72 14.25
C SER A 299 25.78 3.24 14.55
N GLU A 300 24.90 2.85 15.47
CA GLU A 300 24.67 1.45 15.77
C GLU A 300 24.14 0.71 14.52
N PRO A 301 24.64 -0.52 14.26
CA PRO A 301 24.11 -1.36 13.19
C PRO A 301 22.62 -1.63 13.40
N ILE A 302 21.84 -1.59 12.32
CA ILE A 302 20.45 -2.03 12.35
C ILE A 302 20.46 -3.56 12.26
N PRO A 303 19.93 -4.29 13.25
CA PRO A 303 19.85 -5.73 13.17
C PRO A 303 19.06 -6.17 11.92
N PRO A 304 19.45 -7.27 11.25
CA PRO A 304 18.67 -7.82 10.16
C PRO A 304 17.24 -8.15 10.61
N ALA A 305 16.28 -8.05 9.69
CA ALA A 305 14.94 -8.55 9.96
C ALA A 305 15.02 -10.07 10.17
N ASP A 306 14.33 -10.54 11.18
CA ASP A 306 14.12 -11.97 11.42
C ASP A 306 12.61 -12.23 11.38
N PRO A 307 12.06 -12.61 10.22
CA PRO A 307 10.62 -12.81 10.07
C PRO A 307 10.08 -13.99 10.90
N GLY A 308 10.96 -14.86 11.40
CA GLY A 308 10.60 -15.94 12.32
C GLY A 308 10.67 -15.53 13.81
N ARG A 309 11.16 -14.34 14.11
CA ARG A 309 11.32 -13.87 15.48
C ARG A 309 10.00 -13.29 16.02
N TRP A 310 9.57 -13.83 17.15
CA TRP A 310 8.50 -13.24 17.93
C TRP A 310 8.99 -12.01 18.69
N HIS A 311 8.37 -10.85 18.45
CA HIS A 311 8.72 -9.62 19.17
C HIS A 311 8.18 -9.62 20.61
N ILE A 312 7.18 -10.46 20.87
CA ILE A 312 6.62 -10.70 22.21
C ILE A 312 7.47 -11.64 23.08
N GLY A 313 8.66 -12.04 22.60
CA GLY A 313 9.48 -13.09 23.22
C GLY A 313 9.04 -14.49 22.80
N THR A 314 9.39 -15.53 23.57
CA THR A 314 8.98 -16.90 23.29
C THR A 314 7.50 -17.07 23.66
N PRO A 315 6.59 -17.36 22.68
CA PRO A 315 5.20 -17.64 22.98
C PRO A 315 5.03 -18.92 23.81
N ASP A 316 4.08 -18.90 24.74
CA ASP A 316 3.67 -20.10 25.48
C ASP A 316 2.80 -21.02 24.63
N LEU A 317 2.07 -20.46 23.67
CA LEU A 317 1.22 -21.18 22.72
C LEU A 317 1.31 -20.57 21.33
N VAL A 318 1.52 -21.43 20.32
CA VAL A 318 1.46 -21.03 18.89
C VAL A 318 0.35 -21.82 18.21
N LEU A 319 -0.60 -21.12 17.60
CA LEU A 319 -1.71 -21.70 16.85
C LEU A 319 -1.59 -21.35 15.38
N ARG A 320 -1.71 -22.36 14.50
CA ARG A 320 -1.56 -22.21 13.05
C ARG A 320 -2.91 -22.36 12.36
N ALA A 321 -3.20 -21.39 11.49
CA ALA A 321 -4.36 -21.49 10.61
C ALA A 321 -4.17 -22.63 9.59
N PRO A 322 -5.24 -23.33 9.20
CA PRO A 322 -5.20 -24.24 8.07
C PRO A 322 -4.70 -23.55 6.80
N LYS A 323 -3.90 -24.30 6.01
CA LYS A 323 -3.35 -23.82 4.74
C LYS A 323 -4.42 -23.20 3.85
N GLN A 324 -4.12 -22.04 3.29
CA GLN A 324 -4.94 -21.31 2.33
C GLN A 324 -4.22 -21.25 0.99
N LEU A 325 -4.95 -21.43 -0.10
CA LEU A 325 -4.44 -21.24 -1.47
C LEU A 325 -4.90 -19.87 -1.96
N VAL A 326 -3.96 -18.97 -2.22
CA VAL A 326 -4.24 -17.60 -2.68
C VAL A 326 -4.07 -17.56 -4.20
N PRO A 327 -5.11 -17.18 -4.98
CA PRO A 327 -5.00 -17.11 -6.45
C PRO A 327 -4.10 -15.96 -6.89
N ALA A 328 -3.54 -16.08 -8.09
CA ALA A 328 -2.67 -15.08 -8.70
C ALA A 328 -3.38 -13.75 -8.99
N SER A 329 -4.69 -13.77 -9.24
CA SER A 329 -5.44 -12.59 -9.68
C SER A 329 -6.90 -12.68 -9.24
N GLY A 330 -7.62 -11.58 -9.42
CA GLY A 330 -9.04 -11.45 -9.10
C GLY A 330 -9.29 -10.95 -7.68
N GLU A 331 -10.57 -10.69 -7.40
CA GLU A 331 -11.02 -10.27 -6.09
C GLU A 331 -11.09 -11.47 -5.14
N ILE A 332 -10.48 -11.35 -3.96
CA ILE A 332 -10.43 -12.43 -2.99
C ILE A 332 -11.31 -12.05 -1.79
N ARG A 333 -12.40 -12.83 -1.59
CA ARG A 333 -13.25 -12.68 -0.41
C ARG A 333 -12.48 -12.98 0.86
N TYR A 334 -12.86 -12.34 1.97
CA TYR A 334 -12.33 -12.68 3.28
C TYR A 334 -12.47 -14.15 3.58
N ARG A 335 -11.41 -14.74 4.11
CA ARG A 335 -11.38 -16.14 4.50
C ARG A 335 -11.40 -16.27 6.01
N TYR A 336 -12.15 -17.24 6.48
CA TYR A 336 -12.32 -17.51 7.89
C TYR A 336 -11.75 -18.91 8.20
N ALA A 337 -10.69 -18.96 9.01
CA ALA A 337 -10.07 -20.18 9.44
C ALA A 337 -10.24 -20.33 10.96
N GLN A 338 -10.72 -21.49 11.41
CA GLN A 338 -10.93 -21.76 12.82
C GLN A 338 -9.91 -22.77 13.34
N VAL A 339 -9.38 -22.51 14.53
CA VAL A 339 -8.40 -23.35 15.20
C VAL A 339 -8.82 -23.54 16.65
N ASP A 340 -8.88 -24.79 17.13
CA ASP A 340 -9.10 -25.07 18.53
C ASP A 340 -7.86 -24.67 19.34
N THR A 341 -8.06 -24.03 20.49
CA THR A 341 -6.91 -23.61 21.33
C THR A 341 -6.24 -24.78 22.03
N GLY A 342 -6.97 -25.91 22.21
CA GLY A 342 -6.49 -27.08 22.93
C GLY A 342 -6.31 -26.82 24.43
N LEU A 343 -6.85 -25.75 24.96
CA LEU A 343 -6.75 -25.41 26.39
C LEU A 343 -7.83 -26.11 27.18
N ASP A 344 -7.44 -26.76 28.26
CA ASP A 344 -8.30 -27.42 29.25
C ASP A 344 -8.58 -26.55 30.48
N GLU A 345 -7.87 -25.42 30.62
CA GLU A 345 -8.09 -24.40 31.63
C GLU A 345 -8.06 -23.00 31.06
N ASP A 346 -8.65 -22.02 31.76
CA ASP A 346 -8.62 -20.61 31.38
C ASP A 346 -7.20 -20.08 31.42
N ARG A 347 -6.82 -19.33 30.37
CA ARG A 347 -5.52 -18.64 30.29
C ARG A 347 -5.72 -17.14 30.19
N TRP A 348 -4.79 -16.42 30.78
CA TRP A 348 -4.72 -14.97 30.72
C TRP A 348 -3.59 -14.56 29.78
N VAL A 349 -3.93 -13.92 28.68
CA VAL A 349 -2.98 -13.55 27.63
C VAL A 349 -2.52 -12.11 27.83
N THR A 350 -1.21 -11.91 28.00
CA THR A 350 -0.58 -10.59 28.17
C THR A 350 -0.04 -10.02 26.88
N ALA A 351 0.25 -10.87 25.89
CA ALA A 351 0.69 -10.45 24.58
C ALA A 351 0.24 -11.45 23.49
N ALA A 352 -0.04 -10.91 22.30
CA ALA A 352 -0.38 -11.69 21.11
C ALA A 352 0.29 -11.09 19.89
N GLU A 353 0.87 -11.94 19.05
CA GLU A 353 1.49 -11.55 17.79
C GLU A 353 1.07 -12.49 16.68
N ILE A 354 0.71 -11.95 15.51
CA ILE A 354 0.29 -12.72 14.35
C ILE A 354 1.37 -12.63 13.28
N HIS A 355 1.78 -13.77 12.75
CA HIS A 355 2.67 -13.87 11.61
C HIS A 355 1.91 -14.37 10.37
N ALA A 356 2.03 -13.65 9.28
CA ALA A 356 1.52 -14.08 7.98
C ALA A 356 2.49 -15.06 7.33
N GLY A 357 2.01 -16.24 6.89
CA GLY A 357 2.81 -17.21 6.16
C GLY A 357 3.22 -16.69 4.77
N ALA A 358 2.29 -16.04 4.07
CA ALA A 358 2.51 -15.43 2.76
C ALA A 358 2.46 -13.89 2.85
N ARG A 359 3.50 -13.27 3.44
CA ARG A 359 3.55 -11.84 3.76
C ARG A 359 3.22 -10.91 2.59
N LYS A 360 3.57 -11.30 1.36
CA LYS A 360 3.35 -10.49 0.14
C LYS A 360 1.88 -10.28 -0.20
N VAL A 361 1.04 -11.27 0.11
CA VAL A 361 -0.37 -11.29 -0.31
C VAL A 361 -1.35 -11.20 0.86
N VAL A 362 -0.90 -11.36 2.10
CA VAL A 362 -1.71 -11.11 3.29
C VAL A 362 -1.73 -9.61 3.56
N HIS A 363 -2.90 -8.98 3.35
CA HIS A 363 -3.10 -7.56 3.65
C HIS A 363 -3.26 -7.34 5.16
N HIS A 364 -4.24 -8.02 5.78
CA HIS A 364 -4.40 -8.02 7.24
C HIS A 364 -5.03 -9.32 7.74
N ILE A 365 -4.87 -9.57 9.03
CA ILE A 365 -5.49 -10.67 9.76
C ILE A 365 -6.11 -10.12 11.04
N LEU A 366 -7.39 -10.42 11.26
CA LEU A 366 -8.04 -10.19 12.55
C LEU A 366 -8.25 -11.54 13.21
N ALA A 367 -7.89 -11.66 14.48
CA ALA A 367 -8.13 -12.86 15.29
C ALA A 367 -9.25 -12.61 16.28
N PHE A 368 -10.20 -13.53 16.32
CA PHE A 368 -11.36 -13.49 17.22
C PHE A 368 -11.37 -14.73 18.09
N VAL A 369 -11.75 -14.60 19.36
CA VAL A 369 -11.98 -15.72 20.26
C VAL A 369 -13.46 -16.09 20.23
N ARG A 370 -13.75 -17.37 20.03
CA ARG A 370 -15.09 -17.95 20.18
C ARG A 370 -15.11 -18.79 21.45
N TYR A 371 -15.93 -18.38 22.41
CA TYR A 371 -16.13 -19.11 23.64
C TYR A 371 -16.89 -20.42 23.38
N PRO A 372 -16.69 -21.47 24.19
CA PRO A 372 -17.50 -22.67 24.12
C PRO A 372 -18.98 -22.32 24.33
N ARG A 373 -19.87 -23.14 23.77
CA ARG A 373 -21.33 -22.87 23.79
C ARG A 373 -21.89 -22.69 25.20
N GLU A 374 -21.43 -23.47 26.14
CA GLU A 374 -21.79 -23.42 27.56
C GLU A 374 -21.38 -22.13 28.25
N ARG A 375 -20.41 -21.42 27.69
CA ARG A 375 -19.88 -20.12 28.18
C ARG A 375 -20.22 -18.94 27.28
N ALA A 376 -21.07 -19.13 26.29
CA ALA A 376 -21.40 -18.07 25.30
C ALA A 376 -21.96 -16.81 25.98
N GLY A 377 -22.64 -16.93 27.12
CA GLY A 377 -23.14 -15.80 27.90
C GLY A 377 -22.05 -14.97 28.62
N GLU A 378 -20.85 -15.52 28.76
CA GLU A 378 -19.67 -14.83 29.35
C GLU A 378 -18.87 -14.06 28.31
N GLN A 379 -19.08 -14.34 27.01
CA GLN A 379 -18.38 -13.65 25.94
C GLN A 379 -18.71 -12.14 26.01
N PRO A 380 -17.72 -11.25 25.95
CA PRO A 380 -17.98 -9.81 25.97
C PRO A 380 -19.07 -9.43 24.97
N PRO A 381 -20.07 -8.64 25.41
CA PRO A 381 -21.24 -8.34 24.59
C PRO A 381 -20.82 -7.60 23.34
N ILE A 382 -21.35 -8.08 22.23
CA ILE A 382 -21.21 -7.44 20.94
C ILE A 382 -22.59 -7.35 20.34
N ASP A 383 -22.86 -6.24 19.70
CA ASP A 383 -24.11 -6.02 19.00
C ASP A 383 -24.26 -6.90 17.75
N GLY A 384 -24.03 -8.22 17.93
CA GLY A 384 -24.22 -9.32 16.95
C GLY A 384 -23.19 -9.38 15.80
N GLY A 385 -22.76 -10.58 15.42
CA GLY A 385 -21.92 -10.89 14.25
C GLY A 385 -20.48 -11.32 14.54
N LEU A 386 -19.63 -11.30 13.52
CA LEU A 386 -18.24 -11.78 13.58
C LEU A 386 -17.34 -10.96 14.52
N ASP A 387 -17.74 -9.73 14.83
CA ASP A 387 -17.00 -8.78 15.67
C ASP A 387 -16.91 -9.23 17.14
N ALA A 388 -17.66 -10.30 17.48
CA ALA A 388 -17.63 -10.94 18.78
C ALA A 388 -16.26 -11.53 19.10
N GLY A 389 -15.63 -11.02 20.18
CA GLY A 389 -14.38 -11.60 20.67
C GLY A 389 -13.15 -11.17 19.91
N TYR A 390 -13.16 -9.97 19.29
CA TYR A 390 -11.92 -9.41 18.73
C TYR A 390 -10.78 -9.50 19.76
N PHE A 391 -9.67 -10.09 19.33
CA PHE A 391 -8.61 -10.46 20.24
C PHE A 391 -7.29 -9.78 19.90
N ALA A 392 -6.83 -9.92 18.67
CA ALA A 392 -5.59 -9.36 18.16
C ALA A 392 -5.69 -9.12 16.64
N CYS A 393 -4.78 -8.34 16.08
CA CYS A 393 -4.68 -8.15 14.63
C CYS A 393 -3.23 -8.12 14.15
N LEU A 394 -3.08 -8.42 12.86
CA LEU A 394 -1.94 -8.06 12.04
C LEU A 394 -2.44 -7.12 10.95
N VAL A 395 -1.98 -5.88 10.96
CA VAL A 395 -2.19 -4.90 9.88
C VAL A 395 -0.83 -4.33 9.45
N PRO A 396 -0.69 -3.79 8.23
CA PRO A 396 0.58 -3.25 7.77
C PRO A 396 1.16 -2.22 8.75
N GLY A 397 2.41 -2.43 9.16
CA GLY A 397 3.12 -1.54 10.08
C GLY A 397 2.63 -1.55 11.53
N GLU A 398 1.74 -2.44 11.94
CA GLU A 398 1.31 -2.55 13.34
C GLU A 398 2.34 -3.36 14.15
N ARG A 399 2.51 -2.95 15.41
CA ARG A 399 3.31 -3.68 16.40
C ARG A 399 2.45 -4.74 17.07
N PRO A 400 3.08 -5.80 17.65
CA PRO A 400 2.35 -6.81 18.41
C PRO A 400 1.42 -6.23 19.47
N ASN A 401 0.35 -6.93 19.77
CA ASN A 401 -0.58 -6.56 20.83
C ASN A 401 0.03 -6.96 22.19
N VAL A 402 0.55 -5.98 22.92
CA VAL A 402 1.07 -6.14 24.28
C VAL A 402 0.25 -5.25 25.20
N TRP A 403 -0.44 -5.87 26.14
CA TRP A 403 -1.29 -5.13 27.09
C TRP A 403 -0.46 -4.62 28.26
N PRO A 404 -0.90 -3.53 28.92
CA PRO A 404 -0.18 -2.95 30.07
C PRO A 404 0.07 -3.97 31.18
N GLU A 405 1.15 -3.79 31.92
CA GLU A 405 1.48 -4.62 33.08
C GLU A 405 0.30 -4.73 34.06
N GLY A 406 0.10 -5.91 34.61
CA GLY A 406 -1.03 -6.21 35.50
C GLY A 406 -2.36 -6.39 34.80
N THR A 407 -2.39 -6.31 33.45
CA THR A 407 -3.61 -6.52 32.66
C THR A 407 -3.44 -7.69 31.68
N ALA A 408 -4.53 -8.38 31.33
CA ALA A 408 -4.54 -9.43 30.32
C ALA A 408 -5.94 -9.63 29.75
N LYS A 409 -6.03 -10.26 28.57
CA LYS A 409 -7.29 -10.76 28.00
C LYS A 409 -7.53 -12.21 28.43
N LEU A 410 -8.78 -12.54 28.67
CA LEU A 410 -9.17 -13.92 28.97
C LEU A 410 -9.23 -14.75 27.68
N LEU A 411 -8.62 -15.93 27.71
CA LEU A 411 -8.79 -16.99 26.72
C LEU A 411 -9.34 -18.21 27.43
N PRO A 412 -10.69 -18.45 27.40
CA PRO A 412 -11.32 -19.52 28.11
C PRO A 412 -10.91 -20.91 27.63
N ALA A 413 -10.94 -21.90 28.54
CA ALA A 413 -10.81 -23.29 28.19
C ALA A 413 -11.82 -23.70 27.10
N GLY A 414 -11.41 -24.57 26.17
CA GLY A 414 -12.25 -25.04 25.07
C GLY A 414 -12.61 -23.97 24.01
N SER A 415 -12.00 -22.80 24.07
CA SER A 415 -12.21 -21.74 23.07
C SER A 415 -11.59 -22.09 21.71
N ARG A 416 -12.10 -21.43 20.67
CA ARG A 416 -11.52 -21.43 19.32
C ARG A 416 -11.04 -20.05 18.94
N LEU A 417 -9.94 -19.98 18.21
CA LEU A 417 -9.54 -18.77 17.49
C LEU A 417 -10.09 -18.83 16.06
N VAL A 418 -10.62 -17.70 15.60
CA VAL A 418 -11.07 -17.50 14.22
C VAL A 418 -10.18 -16.44 13.62
N PHE A 419 -9.44 -16.84 12.59
CA PHE A 419 -8.67 -15.91 11.75
C PHE A 419 -9.56 -15.43 10.62
N GLN A 420 -9.80 -14.12 10.55
CA GLN A 420 -10.35 -13.47 9.37
C GLN A 420 -9.17 -12.92 8.58
N ILE A 421 -8.94 -13.44 7.39
CA ILE A 421 -7.76 -13.13 6.58
C ILE A 421 -8.20 -12.41 5.31
N HIS A 422 -7.64 -11.22 5.10
CA HIS A 422 -7.76 -10.47 3.86
C HIS A 422 -6.51 -10.67 3.01
N TYR A 423 -6.70 -11.17 1.78
CA TYR A 423 -5.65 -11.35 0.79
C TYR A 423 -5.76 -10.35 -0.34
N THR A 424 -4.61 -9.91 -0.85
CA THR A 424 -4.49 -9.13 -2.09
C THR A 424 -3.62 -9.89 -3.07
N ALA A 425 -4.14 -10.22 -4.26
CA ALA A 425 -3.39 -10.90 -5.30
C ALA A 425 -2.25 -10.02 -5.83
N ASP A 426 -1.07 -10.64 -6.09
CA ASP A 426 0.14 -9.98 -6.58
C ASP A 426 0.61 -10.45 -7.97
N GLY A 427 -0.24 -11.22 -8.67
CA GLY A 427 0.08 -11.77 -9.99
C GLY A 427 0.61 -13.19 -9.96
N THR A 428 0.92 -13.74 -8.77
CA THR A 428 1.39 -15.13 -8.60
C THR A 428 0.53 -15.88 -7.59
N PRO A 429 0.35 -17.22 -7.75
CA PRO A 429 -0.37 -18.02 -6.74
C PRO A 429 0.52 -18.24 -5.51
N HIS A 430 -0.07 -18.19 -4.31
CA HIS A 430 0.64 -18.42 -3.05
C HIS A 430 -0.06 -19.47 -2.18
N GLU A 431 0.73 -20.07 -1.30
CA GLU A 431 0.22 -20.86 -0.17
C GLU A 431 0.48 -20.05 1.11
N ASP A 432 -0.53 -19.91 1.96
CA ASP A 432 -0.44 -19.24 3.25
C ASP A 432 -0.75 -20.18 4.41
N VAL A 433 0.09 -20.13 5.44
CA VAL A 433 -0.12 -20.76 6.75
C VAL A 433 0.22 -19.71 7.80
N SER A 434 -0.73 -18.83 8.07
CA SER A 434 -0.58 -17.81 9.10
C SER A 434 -0.68 -18.40 10.50
N GLU A 435 -0.01 -17.79 11.47
CA GLU A 435 0.02 -18.25 12.86
C GLU A 435 -0.11 -17.10 13.86
N ILE A 436 -0.54 -17.42 15.07
CA ILE A 436 -0.57 -16.50 16.21
C ILE A 436 0.21 -17.09 17.38
N GLY A 437 1.12 -16.28 17.94
CA GLY A 437 1.82 -16.57 19.19
C GLY A 437 1.17 -15.83 20.36
N LEU A 438 1.01 -16.51 21.48
CA LEU A 438 0.37 -16.02 22.70
C LEU A 438 1.33 -16.16 23.87
N VAL A 439 1.45 -15.09 24.68
CA VAL A 439 2.19 -15.11 25.96
C VAL A 439 1.19 -15.06 27.10
N PHE A 440 1.32 -15.99 28.03
CA PHE A 440 0.40 -16.10 29.17
C PHE A 440 0.91 -15.35 30.40
N ALA A 441 -0.04 -14.83 31.18
CA ALA A 441 0.27 -14.35 32.52
C ALA A 441 0.63 -15.54 33.42
N LYS A 442 1.61 -15.36 34.28
CA LYS A 442 2.00 -16.36 35.30
C LYS A 442 0.97 -16.45 36.41
N GLU A 443 0.26 -15.36 36.66
CA GLU A 443 -0.77 -15.23 37.69
C GLU A 443 -2.00 -14.53 37.09
N LYS A 444 -3.16 -14.64 37.76
CA LYS A 444 -4.37 -13.95 37.37
C LYS A 444 -4.10 -12.43 37.36
N PRO A 445 -4.44 -11.72 36.27
CA PRO A 445 -4.20 -10.28 36.19
C PRO A 445 -5.03 -9.50 37.21
N ALA A 446 -4.52 -8.36 37.60
CA ALA A 446 -5.27 -7.44 38.47
C ALA A 446 -6.52 -6.90 37.77
N LYS A 447 -6.44 -6.69 36.44
CA LYS A 447 -7.54 -6.17 35.63
C LYS A 447 -7.63 -6.92 34.29
N VAL A 448 -8.87 -7.14 33.85
CA VAL A 448 -9.18 -7.81 32.59
C VAL A 448 -9.35 -6.78 31.49
N VAL A 449 -8.61 -6.95 30.39
CA VAL A 449 -8.80 -6.12 29.21
C VAL A 449 -10.01 -6.63 28.42
N THR A 450 -10.96 -5.75 28.22
CA THR A 450 -12.14 -6.00 27.38
C THR A 450 -12.04 -5.20 26.10
N THR A 451 -12.26 -5.86 24.96
CA THR A 451 -12.44 -5.15 23.68
C THR A 451 -13.91 -5.03 23.37
N ARG A 452 -14.33 -3.83 23.01
CA ARG A 452 -15.68 -3.55 22.51
C ARG A 452 -15.65 -2.93 21.13
N GLY A 453 -16.50 -3.44 20.22
CA GLY A 453 -16.82 -2.78 18.95
C GLY A 453 -18.05 -1.89 19.11
N ILE A 454 -17.89 -0.61 18.82
CA ILE A 454 -18.98 0.39 18.75
C ILE A 454 -19.35 0.48 17.28
N ASN A 455 -20.49 -0.08 16.87
CA ASN A 455 -20.82 -0.23 15.47
C ASN A 455 -22.16 0.42 15.08
N HIS A 456 -22.35 0.68 13.77
CA HIS A 456 -23.58 1.18 13.19
C HIS A 456 -24.04 0.29 12.05
N ARG A 457 -24.80 -0.77 12.36
CA ARG A 457 -25.22 -1.80 11.37
C ARG A 457 -26.30 -1.35 10.40
N ALA A 458 -26.99 -0.25 10.68
CA ALA A 458 -28.01 0.30 9.79
C ALA A 458 -27.42 1.24 8.72
N LEU A 459 -26.16 1.03 8.32
CA LEU A 459 -25.53 1.80 7.25
C LEU A 459 -26.33 1.68 5.94
N ARG A 460 -26.54 2.84 5.32
CA ARG A 460 -27.14 2.94 3.98
C ARG A 460 -26.61 4.19 3.28
N ILE A 461 -25.47 4.04 2.64
CA ILE A 461 -24.79 5.13 1.93
C ILE A 461 -25.41 5.25 0.53
N ALA A 462 -25.88 6.45 0.19
CA ALA A 462 -26.49 6.70 -1.10
C ALA A 462 -25.47 6.68 -2.25
N PRO A 463 -25.88 6.35 -3.49
CA PRO A 463 -25.05 6.51 -4.67
C PRO A 463 -24.51 7.94 -4.78
N GLY A 464 -23.24 8.08 -5.13
CA GLY A 464 -22.61 9.36 -5.40
C GLY A 464 -22.39 10.29 -4.19
N ASP A 465 -22.76 9.88 -2.97
CA ASP A 465 -22.60 10.71 -1.77
C ASP A 465 -21.13 10.86 -1.38
N PRO A 466 -20.53 12.06 -1.45
CA PRO A 466 -19.11 12.26 -1.17
C PRO A 466 -18.79 12.42 0.32
N ALA A 467 -19.80 12.43 1.22
CA ALA A 467 -19.61 12.72 2.64
C ALA A 467 -20.71 12.15 3.55
N ALA A 468 -21.19 10.94 3.25
CA ALA A 468 -22.17 10.24 4.08
C ALA A 468 -21.67 10.08 5.51
N THR A 469 -22.36 10.69 6.47
CA THR A 469 -21.91 10.75 7.87
C THR A 469 -22.82 9.92 8.76
N TYR A 470 -22.20 9.05 9.57
CA TYR A 470 -22.90 8.22 10.55
C TYR A 470 -22.25 8.34 11.91
N THR A 471 -23.09 8.30 12.94
CA THR A 471 -22.65 8.39 14.34
C THR A 471 -23.35 7.33 15.17
N THR A 472 -22.60 6.67 16.04
CA THR A 472 -23.12 5.78 17.07
C THR A 472 -22.35 5.99 18.38
N PHE A 473 -22.73 5.31 19.47
CA PHE A 473 -22.03 5.47 20.73
C PHE A 473 -22.16 4.24 21.63
N TRP A 474 -21.20 4.10 22.52
CA TRP A 474 -21.26 3.23 23.68
C TRP A 474 -21.31 4.06 24.96
N LYS A 475 -22.16 3.68 25.91
CA LYS A 475 -22.23 4.31 27.22
C LYS A 475 -21.44 3.49 28.23
N ALA A 476 -20.44 4.08 28.88
CA ALA A 476 -19.62 3.42 29.87
C ALA A 476 -20.48 2.89 31.05
N PRO A 477 -20.48 1.56 31.32
CA PRO A 477 -21.30 0.98 32.38
C PRO A 477 -20.75 1.23 33.78
N ALA A 478 -19.45 1.46 33.88
CA ALA A 478 -18.70 1.74 35.09
C ALA A 478 -17.63 2.80 34.76
N ASP A 479 -16.84 3.22 35.74
CA ASP A 479 -15.61 3.94 35.48
C ASP A 479 -14.62 3.00 34.78
N VAL A 480 -14.06 3.44 33.65
CA VAL A 480 -13.17 2.63 32.82
C VAL A 480 -11.91 3.40 32.44
N LYS A 481 -10.83 2.69 32.26
CA LYS A 481 -9.61 3.20 31.64
C LYS A 481 -9.50 2.69 30.22
N LEU A 482 -9.53 3.61 29.24
CA LEU A 482 -9.30 3.33 27.84
C LEU A 482 -7.80 3.06 27.60
N LEU A 483 -7.49 2.01 26.87
CA LEU A 483 -6.13 1.59 26.54
C LEU A 483 -5.78 1.90 25.09
N SER A 484 -6.72 1.67 24.18
CA SER A 484 -6.50 1.89 22.75
C SER A 484 -7.80 2.11 21.98
N PHE A 485 -7.67 2.69 20.79
CA PHE A 485 -8.69 2.76 19.76
C PHE A 485 -8.22 2.13 18.46
N MET A 486 -9.13 1.53 17.71
CA MET A 486 -8.89 1.07 16.34
C MET A 486 -10.12 1.38 15.49
N PRO A 487 -10.07 2.45 14.67
CA PRO A 487 -11.09 2.75 13.66
C PRO A 487 -11.12 1.67 12.59
N HIS A 488 -12.31 1.21 12.19
CA HIS A 488 -12.46 0.26 11.10
C HIS A 488 -13.60 0.67 10.16
N MET A 489 -13.23 0.86 8.89
CA MET A 489 -14.09 1.07 7.73
C MET A 489 -13.46 0.36 6.53
N HIS A 490 -14.20 0.27 5.41
CA HIS A 490 -13.69 -0.29 4.17
C HIS A 490 -13.26 0.80 3.15
N PHE A 491 -13.33 0.52 1.85
CA PHE A 491 -12.78 1.36 0.77
C PHE A 491 -13.36 2.78 0.67
N ARG A 492 -14.57 3.01 1.20
CA ARG A 492 -15.20 4.34 1.17
C ARG A 492 -14.95 5.15 2.41
N GLY A 493 -14.25 4.58 3.39
CA GLY A 493 -13.88 5.31 4.62
C GLY A 493 -13.07 6.56 4.31
N LYS A 494 -13.53 7.73 4.79
CA LYS A 494 -12.90 9.03 4.56
C LYS A 494 -12.32 9.64 5.83
N SER A 495 -13.06 9.60 6.93
CA SER A 495 -12.57 10.08 8.24
C SER A 495 -13.26 9.34 9.38
N PHE A 496 -12.58 9.30 10.53
CA PHE A 496 -13.10 8.65 11.73
C PHE A 496 -12.76 9.45 12.97
N ARG A 497 -13.71 9.59 13.93
CA ARG A 497 -13.52 10.34 15.17
C ARG A 497 -14.09 9.60 16.36
N TYR A 498 -13.35 9.63 17.47
CA TYR A 498 -13.84 9.25 18.81
C TYR A 498 -13.96 10.49 19.68
N GLU A 499 -15.11 10.61 20.38
CA GLU A 499 -15.46 11.76 21.21
C GLU A 499 -16.10 11.26 22.52
N ALA A 500 -15.64 11.75 23.66
CA ALA A 500 -16.30 11.55 24.94
C ALA A 500 -17.37 12.63 25.15
N GLU A 501 -18.61 12.21 25.39
CA GLU A 501 -19.72 13.10 25.82
C GLU A 501 -20.05 12.75 27.27
N ARG A 502 -19.65 13.61 28.19
CA ARG A 502 -19.86 13.42 29.62
C ARG A 502 -21.33 13.58 30.01
N PRO A 503 -21.76 13.10 31.20
CA PRO A 503 -23.14 13.24 31.66
C PRO A 503 -23.63 14.71 31.76
N ASP A 504 -22.73 15.66 31.98
CA ASP A 504 -23.02 17.11 32.01
C ASP A 504 -23.17 17.75 30.62
N GLY A 505 -22.97 16.93 29.53
CA GLY A 505 -23.06 17.38 28.15
C GLY A 505 -21.75 17.92 27.57
N THR A 506 -20.70 18.03 28.37
CA THR A 506 -19.39 18.45 27.84
C THR A 506 -18.82 17.39 26.89
N ARG A 507 -18.12 17.83 25.83
CA ARG A 507 -17.54 16.97 24.83
C ARG A 507 -16.05 17.19 24.69
N GLU A 508 -15.32 16.10 24.45
CA GLU A 508 -13.89 16.09 24.25
C GLU A 508 -13.54 15.12 23.11
N ILE A 509 -12.80 15.60 22.11
CA ILE A 509 -12.27 14.73 21.04
C ILE A 509 -11.09 13.97 21.62
N LEU A 510 -11.17 12.63 21.58
CA LEU A 510 -10.12 11.73 22.08
C LEU A 510 -9.19 11.27 20.95
N LEU A 511 -9.74 11.06 19.74
CA LEU A 511 -9.01 10.73 18.53
C LEU A 511 -9.73 11.32 17.33
N ASP A 512 -9.00 11.97 16.45
CA ASP A 512 -9.48 12.39 15.13
C ASP A 512 -8.55 11.83 14.05
N VAL A 513 -9.14 11.13 13.06
CA VAL A 513 -8.48 10.58 11.89
C VAL A 513 -9.09 11.23 10.66
N PRO A 514 -8.65 12.45 10.28
CA PRO A 514 -9.27 13.25 9.22
C PRO A 514 -9.08 12.67 7.82
N ARG A 515 -8.08 11.79 7.64
CA ARG A 515 -7.80 11.06 6.40
C ARG A 515 -7.65 9.58 6.74
N TYR A 516 -8.79 8.87 6.81
CA TYR A 516 -8.75 7.42 6.98
C TYR A 516 -8.23 6.77 5.70
N ASP A 517 -7.40 5.75 5.86
CA ASP A 517 -6.90 4.93 4.75
C ASP A 517 -7.09 3.45 5.12
N PHE A 518 -7.88 2.74 4.31
CA PHE A 518 -8.15 1.32 4.50
C PHE A 518 -6.89 0.46 4.54
N ASN A 519 -5.82 0.85 3.84
CA ASN A 519 -4.55 0.12 3.84
C ASN A 519 -3.80 0.22 5.17
N TRP A 520 -4.15 1.20 6.03
CA TRP A 520 -3.44 1.51 7.28
C TRP A 520 -4.42 1.60 8.46
N GLN A 521 -5.02 0.49 8.82
CA GLN A 521 -6.00 0.38 9.90
C GLN A 521 -5.31 0.35 11.28
N ALA A 522 -4.63 1.42 11.63
CA ALA A 522 -3.78 1.49 12.82
C ALA A 522 -4.58 1.40 14.14
N THR A 523 -4.01 0.70 15.10
CA THR A 523 -4.41 0.79 16.50
C THR A 523 -3.71 1.98 17.15
N TYR A 524 -4.46 2.86 17.79
CA TYR A 524 -3.97 4.04 18.50
C TYR A 524 -3.91 3.71 19.99
N ARG A 525 -2.73 3.42 20.54
CA ARG A 525 -2.51 3.08 21.96
C ARG A 525 -2.23 4.33 22.76
N PHE A 526 -3.01 4.60 23.77
CA PHE A 526 -2.77 5.74 24.65
C PHE A 526 -1.39 5.66 25.32
N ALA A 527 -0.66 6.78 25.35
CA ALA A 527 0.58 6.87 26.12
C ALA A 527 0.32 6.65 27.61
N GLU A 528 -0.77 7.24 28.12
CA GLU A 528 -1.33 7.04 29.44
C GLU A 528 -2.80 6.64 29.30
N PRO A 529 -3.29 5.60 30.00
CA PRO A 529 -4.68 5.19 29.96
C PRO A 529 -5.63 6.35 30.30
N ARG A 530 -6.70 6.50 29.52
CA ARG A 530 -7.63 7.62 29.66
C ARG A 530 -8.88 7.20 30.41
N THR A 531 -9.16 7.83 31.56
CA THR A 531 -10.37 7.53 32.35
C THR A 531 -11.63 8.09 31.68
N LEU A 532 -12.67 7.28 31.59
CA LEU A 532 -14.05 7.67 31.34
C LEU A 532 -14.90 7.31 32.55
N GLU A 533 -15.57 8.31 33.09
CA GLU A 533 -16.53 8.11 34.18
C GLU A 533 -17.76 7.35 33.72
N ARG A 534 -18.36 6.60 34.61
CA ARG A 534 -19.64 5.92 34.41
C ARG A 534 -20.68 6.85 33.79
N GLY A 535 -21.34 6.39 32.76
CA GLY A 535 -22.38 7.15 32.07
C GLY A 535 -21.89 8.05 30.94
N THR A 536 -20.57 8.26 30.81
CA THR A 536 -20.00 8.95 29.64
C THR A 536 -20.30 8.16 28.38
N LYS A 537 -20.72 8.84 27.31
CA LYS A 537 -20.90 8.24 25.99
C LYS A 537 -19.62 8.38 25.20
N LEU A 538 -19.02 7.26 24.82
CA LEU A 538 -17.97 7.25 23.81
C LEU A 538 -18.63 7.19 22.43
N ARG A 539 -18.66 8.34 21.76
CA ARG A 539 -19.25 8.50 20.43
C ARG A 539 -18.21 8.19 19.37
N VAL A 540 -18.62 7.51 18.32
CA VAL A 540 -17.83 7.30 17.11
C VAL A 540 -18.57 7.89 15.93
N THR A 541 -17.88 8.70 15.14
CA THR A 541 -18.41 9.30 13.91
C THR A 541 -17.51 8.92 12.76
N ALA A 542 -18.12 8.37 11.71
CA ALA A 542 -17.44 8.01 10.47
C ALA A 542 -18.04 8.78 9.28
N VAL A 543 -17.18 9.19 8.35
CA VAL A 543 -17.57 9.79 7.08
C VAL A 543 -17.12 8.86 5.97
N PHE A 544 -18.01 8.63 5.01
CA PHE A 544 -17.78 7.78 3.84
C PHE A 544 -17.90 8.59 2.55
N ASP A 545 -17.06 8.26 1.57
CA ASP A 545 -17.09 8.85 0.23
C ASP A 545 -17.48 7.79 -0.81
N ASN A 546 -18.76 7.77 -1.19
CA ASN A 546 -19.30 6.87 -2.22
C ASN A 546 -19.39 7.57 -3.59
N SER A 547 -18.64 8.64 -3.81
CA SER A 547 -18.62 9.34 -5.08
C SER A 547 -17.64 8.75 -6.09
N ALA A 548 -17.79 9.13 -7.35
CA ALA A 548 -16.82 8.82 -8.41
C ALA A 548 -15.46 9.52 -8.19
N GLY A 549 -15.39 10.53 -7.31
CA GLY A 549 -14.15 11.19 -6.93
C GLY A 549 -13.27 10.37 -5.97
N ASN A 550 -13.81 9.32 -5.34
CA ASN A 550 -13.04 8.39 -4.53
C ASN A 550 -12.43 7.29 -5.42
N PRO A 551 -11.12 7.29 -5.67
CA PRO A 551 -10.49 6.31 -6.58
C PRO A 551 -10.50 4.87 -6.02
N ALA A 552 -10.73 4.68 -4.72
CA ALA A 552 -10.85 3.35 -4.12
C ALA A 552 -12.28 2.79 -4.16
N ASN A 553 -13.28 3.61 -4.55
CA ASN A 553 -14.68 3.20 -4.59
C ASN A 553 -14.93 2.24 -5.77
N PRO A 554 -15.34 0.98 -5.52
CA PRO A 554 -15.55 0.01 -6.60
C PRO A 554 -16.79 0.31 -7.45
N ASP A 555 -17.82 0.94 -6.89
CA ASP A 555 -19.05 1.29 -7.62
C ASP A 555 -19.74 2.51 -6.98
N PRO A 556 -19.58 3.72 -7.57
CA PRO A 556 -20.22 4.93 -7.07
C PRO A 556 -21.73 5.00 -7.35
N THR A 557 -22.27 4.09 -8.15
CA THR A 557 -23.70 4.04 -8.48
C THR A 557 -24.50 3.14 -7.55
N ALA A 558 -23.81 2.33 -6.72
CA ALA A 558 -24.45 1.41 -5.80
C ALA A 558 -24.91 2.11 -4.51
N THR A 559 -26.04 1.66 -3.95
CA THR A 559 -26.37 1.90 -2.55
C THR A 559 -25.60 0.93 -1.68
N VAL A 560 -24.70 1.43 -0.84
CA VAL A 560 -23.84 0.61 0.01
C VAL A 560 -24.49 0.38 1.37
N ARG A 561 -24.36 -0.85 1.89
CA ARG A 561 -24.93 -1.28 3.18
C ARG A 561 -23.85 -1.89 4.04
N TRP A 562 -24.19 -2.18 5.29
CA TRP A 562 -23.36 -2.98 6.17
C TRP A 562 -23.12 -4.36 5.56
N GLY A 563 -21.86 -4.78 5.55
CA GLY A 563 -21.44 -6.10 5.09
C GLY A 563 -19.97 -6.38 5.36
N ASP A 564 -19.59 -7.64 5.29
CA ASP A 564 -18.26 -8.11 5.69
C ASP A 564 -17.18 -7.92 4.62
N GLN A 565 -17.59 -7.71 3.35
CA GLN A 565 -16.63 -7.62 2.26
C GLN A 565 -16.16 -6.19 2.04
N THR A 566 -14.99 -6.01 1.44
CA THR A 566 -14.38 -4.69 1.21
C THR A 566 -15.21 -3.75 0.33
N TRP A 567 -16.06 -4.29 -0.55
CA TRP A 567 -17.01 -3.51 -1.37
C TRP A 567 -18.31 -3.15 -0.66
N ASP A 568 -18.64 -3.81 0.46
CA ASP A 568 -19.62 -3.34 1.43
C ASP A 568 -18.98 -2.26 2.31
N GLU A 569 -19.64 -1.83 3.39
CA GLU A 569 -19.04 -0.93 4.37
C GLU A 569 -19.32 -1.33 5.79
N MET A 570 -18.40 -0.96 6.68
CA MET A 570 -18.53 -1.07 8.12
C MET A 570 -18.24 0.27 8.80
N LEU A 571 -18.91 0.53 9.90
CA LEU A 571 -18.52 1.51 10.91
C LEU A 571 -18.32 0.74 12.20
N ILE A 572 -17.06 0.52 12.60
CA ILE A 572 -16.73 -0.08 13.88
C ILE A 572 -15.63 0.75 14.55
N GLY A 573 -15.93 1.27 15.72
CA GLY A 573 -14.93 1.85 16.61
C GLY A 573 -14.54 0.82 17.66
N TYR A 574 -13.44 0.09 17.46
CA TYR A 574 -12.93 -0.79 18.51
C TYR A 574 -12.30 0.02 19.63
N VAL A 575 -12.49 -0.42 20.86
CA VAL A 575 -11.90 0.14 22.06
C VAL A 575 -11.46 -0.97 23.01
N ASP A 576 -10.20 -0.95 23.42
CA ASP A 576 -9.71 -1.76 24.54
C ASP A 576 -9.80 -0.93 25.81
N TYR A 577 -10.36 -1.50 26.86
CA TYR A 577 -10.49 -0.86 28.16
C TYR A 577 -10.38 -1.87 29.31
N VAL A 578 -10.15 -1.34 30.50
CA VAL A 578 -10.28 -2.07 31.79
C VAL A 578 -11.27 -1.33 32.68
N GLU A 579 -12.03 -2.06 33.51
CA GLU A 579 -12.86 -1.48 34.55
C GLU A 579 -12.01 -1.09 35.76
N GLU A 580 -12.35 0.04 36.42
CA GLU A 580 -11.62 0.51 37.61
C GLU A 580 -12.02 -0.21 38.90
#